data_900bac74768930a5785ee07b21c0ab84
#
_entry.id   900bac74768930a5785ee07b21c0ab84
#
_cell.length_a   1.000
_cell.length_b   1.000
_cell.length_c   1.000
_cell.angle_alpha   90.00
_cell.angle_beta   90.00
_cell.angle_gamma   90.00
#
_symmetry.space_group_name_H-M   'P 1'
#
loop_
_entity.id
_entity.type
_entity.pdbx_description
1 polymer ?
#
loop_
_entity_poly.entity_id
_entity_poly.type
_entity_poly.pdbx_seq_one_letter_code
_entity_poly.pdbx_strand_id
1 'polypeptide(L)'
;MSVLHKHRDTLEQHETMMGPARGRLAVALDLLTDSLALVGQHGVYCRSERFPGQPKMDIALILEQLNDAKQLVQSAMAEIRANKA
;
A
#
# COMPACT_ATOMS: atom_id res chain seq x y z
N MET A 1 3.13 6.24 15.06
CA MET A 1 4.21 5.40 14.52
C MET A 1 4.51 5.76 13.08
N SER A 2 5.78 5.74 12.70
CA SER A 2 6.12 5.93 11.29
C SER A 2 5.69 4.70 10.48
N VAL A 3 5.45 4.88 9.18
CA VAL A 3 5.10 3.79 8.27
C VAL A 3 6.21 2.74 8.22
N LEU A 4 7.46 3.14 8.34
CA LEU A 4 8.60 2.22 8.34
C LEU A 4 8.56 1.28 9.53
N HIS A 5 8.14 1.77 10.69
CA HIS A 5 8.00 0.95 11.90
C HIS A 5 6.79 0.01 11.82
N LYS A 6 5.68 0.52 11.30
CA LYS A 6 4.42 -0.25 11.16
C LYS A 6 4.58 -1.47 10.26
N HIS A 7 5.36 -1.36 9.20
CA HIS A 7 5.60 -2.44 8.22
C HIS A 7 6.99 -3.08 8.38
N ARG A 8 7.56 -2.99 9.55
CA ARG A 8 8.95 -3.36 9.80
C ARG A 8 9.32 -4.75 9.29
N ASP A 9 8.58 -5.78 9.66
CA ASP A 9 8.92 -7.15 9.31
C ASP A 9 8.88 -7.39 7.80
N THR A 10 7.83 -6.89 7.15
CA THR A 10 7.69 -7.01 5.71
C THR A 10 8.78 -6.22 4.98
N LEU A 11 9.08 -5.02 5.47
CA LEU A 11 10.13 -4.19 4.90
C LEU A 11 11.51 -4.84 5.02
N GLU A 12 11.84 -5.41 6.18
CA GLU A 12 13.11 -6.09 6.38
C GLU A 12 13.32 -7.22 5.37
N GLN A 13 12.29 -8.02 5.12
CA GLN A 13 12.37 -9.09 4.13
C GLN A 13 12.64 -8.55 2.73
N HIS A 14 11.87 -7.56 2.32
CA HIS A 14 11.99 -7.01 0.97
C HIS A 14 13.29 -6.22 0.78
N GLU A 15 13.70 -5.44 1.78
CA GLU A 15 14.94 -4.68 1.73
C GLU A 15 16.16 -5.60 1.70
N THR A 16 16.12 -6.71 2.41
CA THR A 16 17.21 -7.70 2.40
C THR A 16 17.36 -8.33 1.01
N MET A 17 16.25 -8.62 0.35
CA MET A 17 16.26 -9.27 -0.97
C MET A 17 16.54 -8.30 -2.12
N MET A 18 16.06 -7.07 -2.04
CA MET A 18 16.01 -6.14 -3.18
C MET A 18 16.79 -4.84 -2.95
N GLY A 19 17.23 -4.58 -1.72
CA GLY A 19 17.77 -3.30 -1.33
C GLY A 19 16.71 -2.36 -0.76
N PRO A 20 17.11 -1.27 -0.07
CA PRO A 20 16.17 -0.42 0.67
C PRO A 20 15.14 0.27 -0.21
N ALA A 21 15.54 0.85 -1.33
CA ALA A 21 14.60 1.56 -2.21
C ALA A 21 13.60 0.62 -2.86
N ARG A 22 14.08 -0.45 -3.49
CA ARG A 22 13.22 -1.43 -4.17
C ARG A 22 12.32 -2.16 -3.19
N GLY A 23 12.83 -2.50 -2.02
CA GLY A 23 12.05 -3.16 -0.98
C GLY A 23 10.87 -2.29 -0.52
N ARG A 24 11.11 -1.02 -0.30
CA ARG A 24 10.06 -0.07 0.08
C ARG A 24 9.01 0.10 -1.02
N LEU A 25 9.45 0.16 -2.28
CA LEU A 25 8.52 0.24 -3.43
C LEU A 25 7.69 -1.03 -3.57
N ALA A 26 8.27 -2.20 -3.32
CA ALA A 26 7.54 -3.46 -3.36
C ALA A 26 6.41 -3.50 -2.31
N VAL A 27 6.69 -3.06 -1.09
CA VAL A 27 5.66 -2.97 -0.03
C VAL A 27 4.59 -1.94 -0.40
N ALA A 28 4.99 -0.80 -0.96
CA ALA A 28 4.03 0.21 -1.44
C ALA A 28 3.11 -0.35 -2.51
N LEU A 29 3.66 -1.14 -3.44
CA LEU A 29 2.87 -1.79 -4.50
C LEU A 29 1.85 -2.75 -3.91
N ASP A 30 2.23 -3.55 -2.91
CA ASP A 30 1.30 -4.46 -2.25
C ASP A 30 0.13 -3.70 -1.60
N LEU A 31 0.42 -2.60 -0.92
CA LEU A 31 -0.61 -1.76 -0.30
C LEU A 31 -1.56 -1.16 -1.35
N LEU A 32 -1.02 -0.69 -2.46
CA LEU A 32 -1.83 -0.15 -3.57
C LEU A 32 -2.69 -1.23 -4.20
N THR A 33 -2.15 -2.43 -4.38
CA THR A 33 -2.89 -3.57 -4.92
C THR A 33 -4.04 -3.96 -4.01
N ASP A 34 -3.82 -4.00 -2.70
CA ASP A 34 -4.87 -4.29 -1.73
C ASP A 34 -5.98 -3.23 -1.78
N SER A 35 -5.63 -1.96 -1.87
CA SER A 35 -6.61 -0.88 -2.00
C SER A 35 -7.42 -0.98 -3.29
N LEU A 36 -6.77 -1.31 -4.41
CA LEU A 36 -7.47 -1.53 -5.68
C LEU A 36 -8.46 -2.70 -5.60
N ALA A 37 -8.07 -3.78 -4.91
CA ALA A 37 -8.95 -4.93 -4.71
C ALA A 37 -10.20 -4.54 -3.91
N LEU A 38 -10.04 -3.75 -2.85
CA LEU A 38 -11.16 -3.28 -2.04
C LEU A 38 -12.12 -2.40 -2.85
N VAL A 39 -11.57 -1.47 -3.63
CA VAL A 39 -12.37 -0.59 -4.50
C VAL A 39 -13.09 -1.41 -5.58
N GLY A 40 -12.37 -2.36 -6.19
CA GLY A 40 -12.94 -3.23 -7.23
C GLY A 40 -14.09 -4.08 -6.72
N GLN A 41 -13.93 -4.69 -5.55
CA GLN A 41 -15.01 -5.47 -4.93
C GLN A 41 -16.24 -4.62 -4.67
N HIS A 42 -16.05 -3.41 -4.13
CA HIS A 42 -17.18 -2.51 -3.89
C HIS A 42 -17.89 -2.14 -5.19
N GLY A 43 -17.12 -1.87 -6.26
CA GLY A 43 -17.68 -1.57 -7.57
C GLY A 43 -18.52 -2.72 -8.14
N VAL A 44 -18.07 -3.95 -7.98
CA VAL A 44 -18.82 -5.14 -8.40
C VAL A 44 -20.13 -5.25 -7.63
N TYR A 45 -20.08 -5.09 -6.32
CA TYR A 45 -21.31 -5.13 -5.50
C TYR A 45 -22.28 -4.03 -5.88
N CYS A 46 -21.82 -2.80 -6.11
CA CYS A 46 -22.67 -1.68 -6.48
C CYS A 46 -23.43 -1.88 -7.79
N ARG A 47 -22.87 -2.69 -8.70
CA ARG A 47 -23.49 -2.98 -9.99
C ARG A 47 -24.44 -4.16 -9.96
N SER A 48 -24.45 -4.92 -8.89
CA SER A 48 -25.22 -6.16 -8.82
C SER A 48 -26.51 -5.94 -8.03
N GLU A 49 -27.64 -6.09 -8.68
CA GLU A 49 -28.95 -6.07 -8.04
C GLU A 49 -29.17 -7.30 -7.15
N ARG A 50 -28.32 -8.32 -7.26
CA ARG A 50 -28.43 -9.55 -6.48
C ARG A 50 -27.94 -9.42 -5.04
N PHE A 51 -27.28 -8.34 -4.72
CA PHE A 51 -26.69 -8.14 -3.39
C PHE A 51 -27.27 -6.89 -2.70
N PRO A 52 -28.56 -6.91 -2.36
CA PRO A 52 -29.13 -5.83 -1.54
C PRO A 52 -28.46 -5.84 -0.17
N GLY A 53 -28.15 -4.70 0.39
CA GLY A 53 -27.46 -4.60 1.67
C GLY A 53 -25.95 -4.80 1.55
N GLN A 54 -25.36 -4.28 0.52
CA GLN A 54 -23.92 -4.35 0.25
C GLN A 54 -23.10 -3.85 1.42
N PRO A 55 -21.93 -4.48 1.69
CA PRO A 55 -21.02 -3.93 2.68
C PRO A 55 -20.52 -2.55 2.24
N LYS A 56 -20.44 -1.62 3.17
CA LYS A 56 -19.87 -0.31 2.90
C LYS A 56 -18.39 -0.49 2.58
N MET A 57 -17.90 0.27 1.61
CA MET A 57 -16.48 0.31 1.33
C MET A 57 -15.74 0.86 2.54
N ASP A 58 -14.69 0.17 2.97
CA ASP A 58 -13.86 0.61 4.09
C ASP A 58 -12.91 1.72 3.65
N ILE A 59 -13.44 2.93 3.62
CA ILE A 59 -12.70 4.12 3.19
C ILE A 59 -11.52 4.40 4.11
N ALA A 60 -11.71 4.20 5.42
CA ALA A 60 -10.65 4.45 6.40
C ALA A 60 -9.43 3.54 6.13
N LEU A 61 -9.67 2.25 5.87
CA LEU A 61 -8.59 1.31 5.55
C LEU A 61 -7.90 1.69 4.24
N ILE A 62 -8.67 2.03 3.21
CA ILE A 62 -8.12 2.42 1.91
C ILE A 62 -7.24 3.67 2.06
N LEU A 63 -7.70 4.69 2.77
CA LEU A 63 -6.94 5.91 3.00
C LEU A 63 -5.65 5.63 3.78
N GLU A 64 -5.72 4.75 4.77
CA GLU A 64 -4.54 4.35 5.54
C GLU A 64 -3.51 3.65 4.63
N GLN A 65 -3.95 2.70 3.81
CA GLN A 65 -3.07 1.98 2.88
C GLN A 65 -2.45 2.93 1.85
N LEU A 66 -3.23 3.85 1.30
CA LEU A 66 -2.74 4.82 0.32
C LEU A 66 -1.72 5.79 0.95
N ASN A 67 -1.99 6.24 2.17
CA ASN A 67 -1.07 7.11 2.89
C ASN A 67 0.24 6.39 3.22
N ASP A 68 0.17 5.15 3.66
CA ASP A 68 1.35 4.34 3.95
C ASP A 68 2.17 4.10 2.67
N ALA A 69 1.50 3.78 1.56
CA ALA A 69 2.16 3.61 0.27
C ALA A 69 2.86 4.90 -0.18
N LYS A 70 2.20 6.05 -0.01
CA LYS A 70 2.79 7.35 -0.33
C LYS A 70 4.07 7.60 0.46
N GLN A 71 4.05 7.35 1.76
CA GLN A 71 5.22 7.54 2.62
C GLN A 71 6.37 6.61 2.23
N LEU A 72 6.06 5.36 1.88
CA LEU A 72 7.07 4.40 1.43
C LEU A 72 7.70 4.82 0.10
N VAL A 73 6.91 5.32 -0.84
CA VAL A 73 7.42 5.85 -2.11
C VAL A 73 8.32 7.05 -1.86
N GLN A 74 7.91 7.98 -1.00
CA GLN A 74 8.72 9.14 -0.65
C GLN A 74 10.05 8.73 -0.01
N SER A 75 10.01 7.74 0.88
CA SER A 75 11.21 7.21 1.53
C SER A 75 12.14 6.53 0.53
N ALA A 76 11.60 5.76 -0.42
CA ALA A 76 12.37 5.13 -1.48
C ALA A 76 13.04 6.17 -2.40
N MET A 77 12.32 7.22 -2.75
CA MET A 77 12.85 8.31 -3.57
C MET A 77 13.99 9.05 -2.86
N ALA A 78 13.85 9.28 -1.57
CA ALA A 78 14.90 9.89 -0.78
C ALA A 78 16.16 9.02 -0.76
N GLU A 79 16.00 7.71 -0.62
CA GLU A 79 17.10 6.75 -0.65
C GLU A 79 17.82 6.76 -2.00
N ILE A 80 17.07 6.79 -3.09
CA ILE A 80 17.63 6.85 -4.45
C ILE A 80 18.42 8.14 -4.64
N ARG A 81 17.90 9.27 -4.18
CA ARG A 81 18.60 10.56 -4.29
C ARG A 81 19.89 10.57 -3.48
N ALA A 82 19.87 10.00 -2.28
CA ALA A 82 21.06 9.93 -1.43
C ALA A 82 22.16 9.09 -2.09
N ASN A 83 21.80 8.04 -2.81
CA ASN A 83 22.77 7.16 -3.47
C ASN A 83 23.29 7.68 -4.81
N LYS A 84 22.72 8.77 -5.33
CA LYS A 84 23.17 9.40 -6.57
C LYS A 84 24.23 10.47 -6.39
N ALA A 85 24.52 10.82 -5.16
CA ALA A 85 25.47 11.90 -4.85
C ALA A 85 26.92 11.55 -5.18
#